data_9b977e4c7ff0966024b757cf0faaa4f0
#
_entry.id   9b977e4c7ff0966024b757cf0faaa4f0
#
_cell.length_a   1.000
_cell.length_b   1.000
_cell.length_c   1.000
_cell.angle_alpha   90.00
_cell.angle_beta   90.00
_cell.angle_gamma   90.00
#
_symmetry.space_group_name_H-M   'P 1'
#
loop_
_entity.id
_entity.type
_entity.pdbx_description
1 polymer ?
#
loop_
_entity_poly.entity_id
_entity_poly.type
_entity_poly.pdbx_seq_one_letter_code
_entity_poly.pdbx_strand_id
1 'polypeptide(L)'
;LLGPAHRGGFQGIAAPSAEALGTPLRPVTLDTAARDEALAIDGVVLFDDGFAGEHSLEVHLPFISEAFPNASVAPFLIGQADEALAGCLLDALWGGDETLVIISSDLSHFEAYDAARAHDRSTSDQIEQLRGDGLRGEDACGYRAIRGLLACARRLDLRATALDLRSSGDTAGDR
;
A
#
# COMPACT_ATOMS: atom_id res chain seq x y z
N LEU A 1 -1.81 -6.34 2.32
CA LEU A 1 -1.86 -5.41 1.16
C LEU A 1 -2.46 -4.09 1.62
N LEU A 2 -1.71 -2.99 1.52
CA LEU A 2 -2.14 -1.66 1.91
C LEU A 2 -2.15 -0.73 0.69
N GLY A 3 -3.15 0.15 0.59
CA GLY A 3 -3.21 1.15 -0.47
C GLY A 3 -3.93 2.42 -0.05
N PRO A 4 -3.73 3.54 -0.75
CA PRO A 4 -4.41 4.80 -0.46
C PRO A 4 -5.89 4.71 -0.83
N ALA A 5 -6.74 5.39 -0.07
CA ALA A 5 -8.12 5.64 -0.43
C ALA A 5 -8.20 6.89 -1.32
N HIS A 6 -8.46 6.72 -2.61
CA HIS A 6 -8.63 7.83 -3.55
C HIS A 6 -10.07 8.36 -3.58
N ARG A 7 -11.02 7.54 -3.17
CA ARG A 7 -12.44 7.88 -3.17
C ARG A 7 -13.00 7.78 -1.76
N GLY A 8 -13.89 8.71 -1.41
CA GLY A 8 -14.60 8.70 -0.15
C GLY A 8 -13.67 8.89 1.06
N GLY A 9 -13.31 10.16 1.36
CA GLY A 9 -12.47 10.46 2.53
C GLY A 9 -13.10 9.94 3.82
N PHE A 10 -12.40 9.05 4.54
CA PHE A 10 -12.77 8.55 5.86
C PHE A 10 -11.58 8.69 6.82
N GLN A 11 -11.87 8.64 8.11
CA GLN A 11 -10.85 8.67 9.15
C GLN A 11 -10.34 7.25 9.43
N GLY A 12 -9.03 7.11 9.58
CA GLY A 12 -8.41 5.85 9.95
C GLY A 12 -8.11 4.91 8.76
N ILE A 13 -8.22 3.62 9.02
CA ILE A 13 -7.92 2.54 8.07
C ILE A 13 -9.17 1.68 7.89
N ALA A 14 -9.52 1.36 6.65
CA ALA A 14 -10.67 0.52 6.32
C ALA A 14 -10.25 -0.91 5.96
N ALA A 15 -11.00 -1.87 6.50
CA ALA A 15 -10.97 -3.27 6.11
C ALA A 15 -12.32 -3.67 5.47
N PRO A 16 -12.36 -4.61 4.50
CA PRO A 16 -13.61 -5.09 3.93
C PRO A 16 -14.28 -6.15 4.83
N SER A 17 -15.59 -6.23 4.79
CA SER A 17 -16.34 -7.30 5.48
C SER A 17 -16.34 -8.62 4.69
N ALA A 18 -16.03 -8.59 3.41
CA ALA A 18 -16.04 -9.74 2.51
C ALA A 18 -15.05 -10.85 2.96
N GLU A 19 -15.30 -12.07 2.50
CA GLU A 19 -14.41 -13.23 2.68
C GLU A 19 -13.53 -13.50 1.43
N ALA A 20 -13.85 -12.88 0.30
CA ALA A 20 -13.09 -12.97 -0.94
C ALA A 20 -13.30 -11.73 -1.80
N LEU A 21 -12.31 -11.39 -2.61
CA LEU A 21 -12.40 -10.35 -3.64
C LEU A 21 -12.33 -10.98 -5.03
N GLY A 22 -13.22 -10.53 -5.92
CA GLY A 22 -13.26 -10.99 -7.30
C GLY A 22 -12.09 -10.44 -8.12
N THR A 23 -11.54 -11.25 -9.02
CA THR A 23 -10.64 -10.81 -10.09
C THR A 23 -11.06 -11.42 -11.41
N PRO A 24 -10.59 -10.92 -12.55
CA PRO A 24 -10.86 -11.54 -13.84
C PRO A 24 -10.35 -12.98 -13.98
N LEU A 25 -9.38 -13.38 -13.15
CA LEU A 25 -8.77 -14.71 -13.19
C LEU A 25 -9.49 -15.70 -12.26
N ARG A 26 -9.55 -15.36 -10.97
CA ARG A 26 -10.21 -16.16 -9.93
C ARG A 26 -10.41 -15.33 -8.67
N PRO A 27 -11.35 -15.68 -7.79
CA PRO A 27 -11.47 -15.01 -6.51
C PRO A 27 -10.19 -15.17 -5.67
N VAL A 28 -9.83 -14.12 -4.94
CA VAL A 28 -8.75 -14.13 -3.95
C VAL A 28 -9.38 -14.22 -2.57
N THR A 29 -9.03 -15.26 -1.82
CA THR A 29 -9.51 -15.45 -0.45
C THR A 29 -8.92 -14.37 0.46
N LEU A 30 -9.74 -13.79 1.34
CA LEU A 30 -9.28 -12.83 2.33
C LEU A 30 -8.88 -13.52 3.63
N ASP A 31 -7.85 -12.99 4.26
CA ASP A 31 -7.43 -13.40 5.60
C ASP A 31 -8.31 -12.70 6.63
N THR A 32 -9.39 -13.37 6.98
CA THR A 32 -10.36 -12.84 7.96
C THR A 32 -9.79 -12.81 9.37
N ALA A 33 -8.84 -13.69 9.71
CA ALA A 33 -8.20 -13.70 11.02
C ALA A 33 -7.29 -12.46 11.17
N ALA A 34 -6.45 -12.16 10.18
CA ALA A 34 -5.64 -10.94 10.17
C ALA A 34 -6.52 -9.67 10.14
N ARG A 35 -7.64 -9.68 9.41
CA ARG A 35 -8.62 -8.59 9.44
C ARG A 35 -9.18 -8.39 10.85
N ASP A 36 -9.60 -9.45 11.51
CA ASP A 36 -10.23 -9.38 12.83
C ASP A 36 -9.23 -8.93 13.91
N GLU A 37 -7.95 -9.33 13.77
CA GLU A 37 -6.85 -8.81 14.59
C GLU A 37 -6.65 -7.31 14.35
N ALA A 38 -6.63 -6.86 13.10
CA ALA A 38 -6.51 -5.45 12.76
C ALA A 38 -7.67 -4.60 13.32
N LEU A 39 -8.90 -5.12 13.34
CA LEU A 39 -10.08 -4.45 13.89
C LEU A 39 -10.01 -4.21 15.41
N ALA A 40 -9.10 -4.87 16.12
CA ALA A 40 -8.82 -4.56 17.53
C ALA A 40 -8.01 -3.27 17.73
N ILE A 41 -7.44 -2.72 16.66
CA ILE A 41 -6.67 -1.48 16.69
C ILE A 41 -7.62 -0.29 16.56
N ASP A 42 -7.55 0.65 17.50
CA ASP A 42 -8.35 1.88 17.43
C ASP A 42 -8.01 2.67 16.15
N GLY A 43 -9.04 3.04 15.39
CA GLY A 43 -8.90 3.68 14.09
C GLY A 43 -8.90 2.73 12.87
N VAL A 44 -9.00 1.40 13.09
CA VAL A 44 -9.27 0.42 12.03
C VAL A 44 -10.74 0.01 12.07
N VAL A 45 -11.46 0.09 10.96
CA VAL A 45 -12.89 -0.14 10.88
C VAL A 45 -13.28 -0.99 9.68
N LEU A 46 -14.42 -1.70 9.78
CA LEU A 46 -15.09 -2.27 8.59
C LEU A 46 -15.75 -1.13 7.81
N PHE A 47 -15.38 -0.95 6.54
CA PHE A 47 -15.96 0.10 5.71
C PHE A 47 -15.96 -0.31 4.23
N ASP A 48 -16.95 -1.10 3.83
CA ASP A 48 -17.06 -1.63 2.46
C ASP A 48 -17.21 -0.56 1.39
N ASP A 49 -17.91 0.54 1.68
CA ASP A 49 -18.10 1.65 0.74
C ASP A 49 -16.76 2.27 0.30
N GLY A 50 -15.73 2.19 1.14
CA GLY A 50 -14.38 2.65 0.79
C GLY A 50 -13.76 1.86 -0.36
N PHE A 51 -14.15 0.59 -0.54
CA PHE A 51 -13.64 -0.28 -1.60
C PHE A 51 -14.44 -0.13 -2.91
N ALA A 52 -15.61 0.49 -2.87
CA ALA A 52 -16.46 0.65 -4.05
C ALA A 52 -15.83 1.57 -5.10
N GLY A 53 -15.35 0.98 -6.20
CA GLY A 53 -14.68 1.70 -7.28
C GLY A 53 -13.28 2.21 -6.93
N GLU A 54 -12.67 1.74 -5.82
CA GLU A 54 -11.28 1.98 -5.49
C GLU A 54 -10.38 0.95 -6.20
N HIS A 55 -9.32 1.43 -6.84
CA HIS A 55 -8.46 0.61 -7.68
C HIS A 55 -7.07 0.34 -7.07
N SER A 56 -6.66 1.07 -6.04
CA SER A 56 -5.32 0.97 -5.46
C SER A 56 -4.95 -0.45 -5.00
N LEU A 57 -5.92 -1.22 -4.53
CA LEU A 57 -5.71 -2.61 -4.11
C LEU A 57 -6.07 -3.62 -5.22
N GLU A 58 -7.13 -3.33 -5.96
CA GLU A 58 -7.68 -4.23 -6.98
C GLU A 58 -6.63 -4.62 -8.04
N VAL A 59 -5.82 -3.67 -8.49
CA VAL A 59 -4.81 -3.90 -9.54
C VAL A 59 -3.74 -4.91 -9.16
N HIS A 60 -3.51 -5.16 -7.87
CA HIS A 60 -2.53 -6.13 -7.38
C HIS A 60 -3.09 -7.56 -7.30
N LEU A 61 -4.40 -7.72 -7.14
CA LEU A 61 -5.01 -9.02 -6.86
C LEU A 61 -4.77 -10.07 -7.95
N PRO A 62 -4.84 -9.77 -9.26
CA PRO A 62 -4.51 -10.74 -10.30
C PRO A 62 -3.08 -11.25 -10.20
N PHE A 63 -2.12 -10.36 -9.93
CA PHE A 63 -0.70 -10.73 -9.78
C PHE A 63 -0.48 -11.58 -8.54
N ILE A 64 -1.10 -11.23 -7.41
CA ILE A 64 -1.05 -12.01 -6.17
C ILE A 64 -1.62 -13.41 -6.43
N SER A 65 -2.77 -13.50 -7.11
CA SER A 65 -3.42 -14.77 -7.38
C SER A 65 -2.59 -15.70 -8.26
N GLU A 66 -1.76 -15.17 -9.16
CA GLU A 66 -0.86 -15.94 -10.01
C GLU A 66 0.45 -16.31 -9.31
N ALA A 67 1.07 -15.33 -8.61
CA ALA A 67 2.36 -15.56 -7.95
C ALA A 67 2.22 -16.40 -6.68
N PHE A 68 1.10 -16.26 -5.96
CA PHE A 68 0.83 -16.89 -4.66
C PHE A 68 -0.56 -17.55 -4.63
N PRO A 69 -0.80 -18.62 -5.40
CA PRO A 69 -2.15 -19.18 -5.61
C PRO A 69 -2.84 -19.71 -4.35
N ASN A 70 -2.09 -19.94 -3.28
CA ASN A 70 -2.59 -20.47 -2.01
C ASN A 70 -2.57 -19.43 -0.89
N ALA A 71 -2.15 -18.19 -1.17
CA ALA A 71 -2.14 -17.13 -0.17
C ALA A 71 -3.54 -16.56 0.07
N SER A 72 -3.84 -16.21 1.30
CA SER A 72 -4.92 -15.30 1.66
C SER A 72 -4.39 -13.87 1.74
N VAL A 73 -5.25 -12.88 1.53
CA VAL A 73 -4.90 -11.47 1.52
C VAL A 73 -5.68 -10.72 2.59
N ALA A 74 -5.00 -9.92 3.41
CA ALA A 74 -5.63 -8.92 4.28
C ALA A 74 -5.47 -7.53 3.62
N PRO A 75 -6.52 -7.02 2.92
CA PRO A 75 -6.46 -5.74 2.24
C PRO A 75 -6.92 -4.60 3.16
N PHE A 76 -6.17 -3.51 3.17
CA PHE A 76 -6.49 -2.32 3.97
C PHE A 76 -6.38 -1.05 3.14
N LEU A 77 -7.40 -0.21 3.18
CA LEU A 77 -7.38 1.14 2.60
C LEU A 77 -6.98 2.16 3.67
N ILE A 78 -5.97 2.95 3.35
CA ILE A 78 -5.48 4.00 4.23
C ILE A 78 -6.20 5.31 3.88
N GLY A 79 -7.11 5.71 4.76
CA GLY A 79 -7.81 7.00 4.69
C GLY A 79 -7.00 8.12 5.35
N GLN A 80 -7.66 8.95 6.14
CA GLN A 80 -7.02 9.98 6.96
C GLN A 80 -6.40 9.33 8.21
N ALA A 81 -5.31 8.60 8.02
CA ALA A 81 -4.53 7.96 9.08
C ALA A 81 -3.15 8.59 9.16
N ASP A 82 -2.57 8.65 10.34
CA ASP A 82 -1.18 9.01 10.52
C ASP A 82 -0.24 7.80 10.33
N GLU A 83 1.06 8.05 10.33
CA GLU A 83 2.06 7.00 10.19
C GLU A 83 2.09 6.04 11.39
N ALA A 84 1.69 6.53 12.57
CA ALA A 84 1.66 5.72 13.78
C ALA A 84 0.59 4.63 13.68
N LEU A 85 -0.62 4.97 13.20
CA LEU A 85 -1.68 3.99 13.00
C LEU A 85 -1.32 2.96 11.92
N ALA A 86 -0.73 3.41 10.78
CA ALA A 86 -0.23 2.49 9.77
C ALA A 86 0.89 1.59 10.30
N GLY A 87 1.78 2.13 11.12
CA GLY A 87 2.82 1.37 11.82
C GLY A 87 2.25 0.33 12.78
N CYS A 88 1.26 0.71 13.61
CA CYS A 88 0.60 -0.22 14.53
C CYS A 88 -0.07 -1.39 13.79
N LEU A 89 -0.74 -1.11 12.66
CA LEU A 89 -1.32 -2.15 11.82
C LEU A 89 -0.26 -3.10 11.29
N LEU A 90 0.85 -2.56 10.76
CA LEU A 90 1.94 -3.36 10.24
C LEU A 90 2.61 -4.20 11.34
N ASP A 91 2.78 -3.65 12.54
CA ASP A 91 3.36 -4.40 13.67
C ASP A 91 2.50 -5.57 14.11
N ALA A 92 1.19 -5.36 14.18
CA ALA A 92 0.25 -6.42 14.56
C ALA A 92 0.24 -7.56 13.52
N LEU A 93 0.37 -7.23 12.24
CA LEU A 93 0.26 -8.19 11.14
C LEU A 93 1.60 -8.55 10.49
N TRP A 94 2.74 -8.24 11.13
CA TRP A 94 4.06 -8.40 10.50
C TRP A 94 4.35 -9.85 10.08
N GLY A 95 3.99 -10.82 10.93
CA GLY A 95 4.21 -12.24 10.66
C GLY A 95 5.68 -12.64 10.57
N GLY A 96 5.91 -13.79 9.92
CA GLY A 96 7.24 -14.35 9.66
C GLY A 96 7.50 -14.50 8.16
N ASP A 97 8.28 -15.51 7.79
CA ASP A 97 8.67 -15.81 6.39
C ASP A 97 7.47 -16.13 5.47
N GLU A 98 6.32 -16.46 6.06
CA GLU A 98 5.06 -16.72 5.35
C GLU A 98 4.32 -15.44 4.96
N THR A 99 4.73 -14.28 5.47
CA THR A 99 4.02 -13.02 5.31
C THR A 99 4.74 -12.07 4.36
N LEU A 100 4.03 -11.58 3.36
CA LEU A 100 4.50 -10.54 2.45
C LEU A 100 3.67 -9.26 2.63
N VAL A 101 4.32 -8.17 2.99
CA VAL A 101 3.71 -6.84 3.04
C VAL A 101 3.84 -6.18 1.66
N ILE A 102 2.70 -5.79 1.08
CA ILE A 102 2.64 -5.05 -0.19
C ILE A 102 1.99 -3.69 0.08
N ILE A 103 2.65 -2.61 -0.34
CA ILE A 103 2.07 -1.27 -0.33
C ILE A 103 1.89 -0.80 -1.77
N SER A 104 0.64 -0.50 -2.11
CA SER A 104 0.30 0.11 -3.39
C SER A 104 0.57 1.60 -3.35
N SER A 105 1.35 2.09 -4.29
CA SER A 105 1.58 3.53 -4.49
C SER A 105 2.14 3.78 -5.86
N ASP A 106 1.60 4.78 -6.55
CA ASP A 106 2.36 5.48 -7.58
C ASP A 106 3.22 6.56 -6.92
N LEU A 107 4.26 7.03 -7.62
CA LEU A 107 5.08 8.17 -7.20
C LEU A 107 4.45 9.48 -7.71
N SER A 108 5.23 10.40 -8.30
CA SER A 108 4.70 11.68 -8.74
C SER A 108 3.60 11.55 -9.82
N HIS A 109 2.70 12.53 -9.89
CA HIS A 109 1.60 12.56 -10.85
C HIS A 109 1.59 13.87 -11.64
N PHE A 110 1.21 13.77 -12.93
CA PHE A 110 0.91 14.93 -13.78
C PHE A 110 2.07 15.90 -14.00
N GLU A 111 3.30 15.45 -13.83
CA GLU A 111 4.51 16.22 -14.09
C GLU A 111 5.06 15.97 -15.50
N ALA A 112 5.80 16.94 -16.04
CA ALA A 112 6.56 16.72 -17.26
C ALA A 112 7.64 15.65 -17.04
N TYR A 113 7.95 14.88 -18.08
CA TYR A 113 8.78 13.67 -18.00
C TYR A 113 10.10 13.85 -17.22
N ASP A 114 10.89 14.91 -17.53
CA ASP A 114 12.16 15.12 -16.82
C ASP A 114 11.98 15.55 -15.37
N ALA A 115 10.92 16.33 -15.08
CA ALA A 115 10.56 16.72 -13.72
C ALA A 115 10.10 15.51 -12.90
N ALA A 116 9.18 14.70 -13.45
CA ALA A 116 8.72 13.46 -12.84
C ALA A 116 9.89 12.53 -12.50
N ARG A 117 10.83 12.30 -13.45
CA ARG A 117 12.00 11.47 -13.20
C ARG A 117 12.91 11.98 -12.08
N ALA A 118 13.11 13.29 -12.01
CA ALA A 118 13.92 13.89 -10.94
C ALA A 118 13.21 13.79 -9.58
N HIS A 119 11.92 14.05 -9.55
CA HIS A 119 11.08 13.92 -8.36
C HIS A 119 11.04 12.48 -7.85
N ASP A 120 10.71 11.53 -8.72
CA ASP A 120 10.61 10.12 -8.39
C ASP A 120 11.94 9.54 -7.92
N ARG A 121 13.07 9.97 -8.52
CA ARG A 121 14.40 9.59 -8.03
C ARG A 121 14.62 10.10 -6.60
N SER A 122 14.27 11.35 -6.31
CA SER A 122 14.39 11.91 -4.96
C SER A 122 13.52 11.16 -3.95
N THR A 123 12.30 10.79 -4.33
CA THR A 123 11.38 10.00 -3.50
C THR A 123 11.94 8.59 -3.25
N SER A 124 12.41 7.92 -4.31
CA SER A 124 13.05 6.61 -4.22
C SER A 124 14.27 6.62 -3.29
N ASP A 125 15.15 7.62 -3.43
CA ASP A 125 16.33 7.78 -2.58
C ASP A 125 15.96 7.99 -1.11
N GLN A 126 14.87 8.70 -0.82
CA GLN A 126 14.35 8.85 0.56
C GLN A 126 13.86 7.52 1.11
N ILE A 127 13.14 6.72 0.30
CA ILE A 127 12.64 5.40 0.68
C ILE A 127 13.81 4.45 0.95
N GLU A 128 14.81 4.39 0.05
CA GLU A 128 16.00 3.55 0.24
C GLU A 128 16.81 3.91 1.48
N GLN A 129 16.79 5.19 1.88
CA GLN A 129 17.42 5.67 3.10
C GLN A 129 16.51 5.55 4.33
N LEU A 130 15.33 4.92 4.20
CA LEU A 130 14.30 4.78 5.23
C LEU A 130 13.84 6.13 5.82
N ARG A 131 13.88 7.21 5.05
CA ARG A 131 13.47 8.57 5.46
C ARG A 131 12.05 8.86 5.01
N GLY A 132 11.07 8.48 5.83
CA GLY A 132 9.65 8.68 5.53
C GLY A 132 9.08 10.04 5.93
N ASP A 133 9.69 10.73 6.88
CA ASP A 133 9.12 11.91 7.56
C ASP A 133 8.83 13.09 6.61
N GLY A 134 9.57 13.18 5.50
CA GLY A 134 9.40 14.19 4.45
C GLY A 134 8.33 13.86 3.41
N LEU A 135 7.97 12.58 3.24
CA LEU A 135 7.08 12.15 2.16
C LEU A 135 5.66 12.73 2.31
N ARG A 136 5.10 13.17 1.20
CA ARG A 136 3.77 13.77 1.08
C ARG A 136 2.97 13.09 -0.03
N GLY A 137 1.70 13.49 -0.19
CA GLY A 137 0.84 12.96 -1.25
C GLY A 137 1.29 13.32 -2.67
N GLU A 138 2.05 14.39 -2.85
CA GLU A 138 2.69 14.78 -4.09
C GLU A 138 3.86 13.88 -4.48
N ASP A 139 4.57 13.30 -3.50
CA ASP A 139 5.69 12.39 -3.72
C ASP A 139 5.23 10.96 -4.01
N ALA A 140 4.16 10.54 -3.34
CA ALA A 140 3.61 9.19 -3.48
C ALA A 140 2.17 9.13 -2.96
N CYS A 141 1.22 8.61 -3.75
CA CYS A 141 -0.18 8.52 -3.32
C CYS A 141 -0.34 7.64 -2.07
N GLY A 142 0.47 6.59 -1.92
CA GLY A 142 0.52 5.69 -0.75
C GLY A 142 1.43 6.16 0.39
N TYR A 143 1.87 7.43 0.41
CA TYR A 143 2.88 7.93 1.36
C TYR A 143 2.59 7.61 2.83
N ARG A 144 1.32 7.57 3.25
CA ARG A 144 0.96 7.27 4.65
C ARG A 144 1.34 5.84 5.04
N ALA A 145 1.02 4.87 4.18
CA ALA A 145 1.40 3.48 4.37
C ALA A 145 2.92 3.29 4.25
N ILE A 146 3.55 3.97 3.27
CA ILE A 146 5.01 3.96 3.10
C ILE A 146 5.70 4.48 4.37
N ARG A 147 5.28 5.60 4.93
CA ARG A 147 5.85 6.15 6.18
C ARG A 147 5.74 5.17 7.33
N GLY A 148 4.58 4.51 7.50
CA GLY A 148 4.40 3.45 8.50
C GLY A 148 5.36 2.29 8.29
N LEU A 149 5.50 1.80 7.04
CA LEU A 149 6.44 0.71 6.71
C LEU A 149 7.89 1.11 6.97
N LEU A 150 8.30 2.33 6.60
CA LEU A 150 9.66 2.79 6.83
C LEU A 150 9.98 2.95 8.32
N ALA A 151 8.99 3.32 9.15
CA ALA A 151 9.16 3.34 10.60
C ALA A 151 9.37 1.92 11.16
N CYS A 152 8.60 0.93 10.69
CA CYS A 152 8.81 -0.49 11.03
C CYS A 152 10.18 -0.99 10.54
N ALA A 153 10.55 -0.66 9.31
CA ALA A 153 11.82 -1.07 8.71
C ALA A 153 13.04 -0.56 9.50
N ARG A 154 13.00 0.70 9.96
CA ARG A 154 14.06 1.25 10.83
C ARG A 154 14.19 0.49 12.14
N ARG A 155 13.06 0.17 12.78
CA ARG A 155 13.04 -0.55 14.05
C ARG A 155 13.52 -1.99 13.92
N LEU A 156 13.24 -2.63 12.80
CA LEU A 156 13.61 -4.01 12.50
C LEU A 156 14.97 -4.14 11.79
N ASP A 157 15.71 -3.03 11.64
CA ASP A 157 17.00 -2.98 10.93
C ASP A 157 16.94 -3.55 9.51
N LEU A 158 15.84 -3.28 8.80
CA LEU A 158 15.65 -3.70 7.41
C LEU A 158 16.33 -2.72 6.45
N ARG A 159 16.48 -3.16 5.20
CA ARG A 159 17.00 -2.35 4.10
C ARG A 159 15.97 -2.22 3.00
N ALA A 160 15.89 -1.04 2.39
CA ALA A 160 15.13 -0.81 1.18
C ALA A 160 16.07 -0.78 -0.03
N THR A 161 15.60 -1.30 -1.16
CA THR A 161 16.34 -1.31 -2.43
C THR A 161 15.36 -1.07 -3.56
N ALA A 162 15.64 -0.07 -4.40
CA ALA A 162 14.87 0.15 -5.62
C ALA A 162 15.20 -0.95 -6.64
N LEU A 163 14.21 -1.75 -6.99
CA LEU A 163 14.37 -2.80 -8.01
C LEU A 163 14.13 -2.26 -9.42
N ASP A 164 13.20 -1.30 -9.54
CA ASP A 164 12.84 -0.66 -10.79
C ASP A 164 12.28 0.73 -10.52
N LEU A 165 12.53 1.68 -11.42
CA LEU A 165 12.00 3.04 -11.33
C LEU A 165 11.73 3.55 -12.75
N ARG A 166 10.46 3.52 -13.15
CA ARG A 166 10.00 3.93 -14.48
C ARG A 166 8.72 4.75 -14.39
N SER A 167 8.56 5.66 -15.34
CA SER A 167 7.32 6.41 -15.55
C SER A 167 6.52 5.83 -16.72
N SER A 168 5.28 6.28 -16.90
CA SER A 168 4.47 5.97 -18.09
C SER A 168 5.18 6.39 -19.38
N GLY A 169 5.96 7.49 -19.35
CA GLY A 169 6.74 7.94 -20.49
C GLY A 169 7.85 6.96 -20.93
N ASP A 170 8.32 6.08 -20.03
CA ASP A 170 9.30 5.04 -20.35
C ASP A 170 8.65 3.81 -20.99
N THR A 171 7.37 3.59 -20.77
CA THR A 171 6.63 2.40 -21.21
C THR A 171 5.65 2.68 -22.33
N ALA A 172 4.82 3.74 -22.22
CA ALA A 172 3.82 4.12 -23.22
C ALA A 172 4.34 5.11 -24.28
N GLY A 173 5.51 5.72 -24.05
CA GLY A 173 6.12 6.67 -24.98
C GLY A 173 5.57 8.09 -24.92
N ASP A 174 4.73 8.40 -23.97
CA ASP A 174 4.18 9.75 -23.71
C ASP A 174 5.21 10.56 -22.90
N ARG A 175 5.96 11.43 -23.61
CA ARG A 175 7.00 12.27 -23.00
C ARG A 175 6.70 13.74 -23.13
#